data_990601f96f3c9041970c6f5da265e8e2
#
_entry.id   990601f96f3c9041970c6f5da265e8e2
#
_cell.length_a   1.000
_cell.length_b   1.000
_cell.length_c   1.000
_cell.angle_alpha   90.00
_cell.angle_beta   90.00
_cell.angle_gamma   90.00
#
_symmetry.space_group_name_H-M   'P 1'
#
loop_
_entity.id
_entity.type
_entity.pdbx_description
1 polymer ?
#
loop_
_entity_poly.entity_id
_entity_poly.type
_entity_poly.pdbx_seq_one_letter_code
_entity_poly.pdbx_strand_id
1 'polypeptide(L)'
;MDEAKKKLQPGIRKRGNRYEGRLQYDYHTYYVHAATITETKKKLTELRFKLEHGGFVAKEKITLDEWFNTWIKEYKENDVKKGTVISYQNYYAYYVKNELGKMSIVDIRGEHIQRLYNKLLEDKLSLSSLKVASAILSGCFKRAAMNGLIERNPVLLASLPRKKNKKERRVLS
;
A
#
# COMPACT_ATOMS: atom_id res chain seq x y z
N MET A 1 -6.65 50.04 21.04
CA MET A 1 -6.61 49.63 19.59
C MET A 1 -7.07 48.17 19.54
N ASP A 2 -8.34 47.98 19.19
CA ASP A 2 -8.94 46.65 19.09
C ASP A 2 -8.37 45.90 17.89
N GLU A 3 -7.59 44.85 18.13
CA GLU A 3 -7.29 43.90 17.09
C GLU A 3 -8.60 43.20 16.69
N ALA A 4 -9.14 43.59 15.55
CA ALA A 4 -10.31 42.97 14.96
C ALA A 4 -10.10 41.44 14.88
N LYS A 5 -10.80 40.68 15.72
CA LYS A 5 -10.86 39.22 15.70
C LYS A 5 -11.20 38.78 14.28
N LYS A 6 -10.19 38.44 13.47
CA LYS A 6 -10.40 37.87 12.12
C LYS A 6 -11.33 36.66 12.22
N LYS A 7 -12.57 36.83 11.73
CA LYS A 7 -13.56 35.75 11.67
C LYS A 7 -12.91 34.53 10.99
N LEU A 8 -12.73 33.45 11.73
CA LEU A 8 -12.28 32.18 11.21
C LEU A 8 -13.30 31.66 10.20
N GLN A 9 -12.83 31.11 9.09
CA GLN A 9 -13.73 30.51 8.09
C GLN A 9 -14.46 29.29 8.67
N PRO A 10 -15.69 28.98 8.19
CA PRO A 10 -16.40 27.77 8.58
C PRO A 10 -15.51 26.53 8.44
N GLY A 11 -15.47 25.71 9.49
CA GLY A 11 -14.68 24.47 9.49
C GLY A 11 -13.24 24.62 9.98
N ILE A 12 -12.75 25.82 10.33
CA ILE A 12 -11.43 26.01 10.95
C ILE A 12 -11.58 26.60 12.35
N ARG A 13 -10.96 25.98 13.34
CA ARG A 13 -10.92 26.46 14.72
C ARG A 13 -9.49 26.49 15.28
N LYS A 14 -9.22 27.42 16.19
CA LYS A 14 -7.94 27.48 16.89
C LYS A 14 -7.97 26.54 18.09
N ARG A 15 -6.94 25.69 18.21
CA ARG A 15 -6.70 24.83 19.37
C ARG A 15 -5.29 25.06 19.90
N GLY A 16 -5.19 25.83 20.99
CA GLY A 16 -3.89 26.22 21.53
C GLY A 16 -3.06 26.98 20.50
N ASN A 17 -1.85 26.48 20.21
CA ASN A 17 -0.92 27.08 19.24
C ASN A 17 -1.10 26.59 17.80
N ARG A 18 -2.14 25.80 17.51
CA ARG A 18 -2.39 25.22 16.18
C ARG A 18 -3.82 25.51 15.72
N TYR A 19 -4.03 25.36 14.41
CA TYR A 19 -5.34 25.43 13.79
C TYR A 19 -5.78 24.04 13.38
N GLU A 20 -7.03 23.70 13.66
CA GLU A 20 -7.69 22.47 13.26
C GLU A 20 -8.71 22.81 12.17
N GLY A 21 -8.59 22.15 11.03
CA GLY A 21 -9.56 22.20 9.95
C GLY A 21 -10.40 20.94 9.93
N ARG A 22 -11.72 21.11 9.75
CA ARG A 22 -12.70 20.02 9.64
C ARG A 22 -13.28 19.99 8.23
N LEU A 23 -13.28 18.81 7.62
CA LEU A 23 -13.93 18.52 6.34
C LEU A 23 -14.88 17.34 6.52
N GLN A 24 -16.13 17.49 6.06
CA GLN A 24 -17.10 16.41 6.01
C GLN A 24 -17.24 15.97 4.56
N TYR A 25 -17.08 14.67 4.31
CA TYR A 25 -17.18 14.07 2.99
C TYR A 25 -17.69 12.63 3.13
N ASP A 26 -18.71 12.27 2.36
CA ASP A 26 -19.31 10.91 2.32
C ASP A 26 -19.58 10.31 3.70
N TYR A 27 -20.37 11.03 4.53
CA TYR A 27 -20.73 10.68 5.92
C TYR A 27 -19.56 10.58 6.91
N HIS A 28 -18.31 10.85 6.50
CA HIS A 28 -17.13 10.84 7.35
C HIS A 28 -16.62 12.25 7.62
N THR A 29 -16.07 12.45 8.81
CA THR A 29 -15.45 13.72 9.21
C THR A 29 -13.93 13.56 9.28
N TYR A 30 -13.23 14.40 8.53
CA TYR A 30 -11.78 14.43 8.47
C TYR A 30 -11.25 15.67 9.16
N TYR A 31 -10.08 15.54 9.79
CA TYR A 31 -9.42 16.64 10.49
C TYR A 31 -8.01 16.83 9.96
N VAL A 32 -7.61 18.09 9.78
CA VAL A 32 -6.24 18.48 9.45
C VAL A 32 -5.73 19.47 10.50
N HIS A 33 -4.44 19.42 10.79
CA HIS A 33 -3.81 20.30 11.76
C HIS A 33 -2.63 21.02 11.12
N ALA A 34 -2.50 22.34 11.40
CA ALA A 34 -1.38 23.15 10.94
C ALA A 34 -1.06 24.30 11.91
N ALA A 35 0.11 24.89 11.76
CA ALA A 35 0.53 26.02 12.59
C ALA A 35 -0.18 27.32 12.20
N THR A 36 -0.61 27.46 10.94
CA THR A 36 -1.26 28.68 10.42
C THR A 36 -2.60 28.39 9.77
N ILE A 37 -3.47 29.41 9.71
CA ILE A 37 -4.77 29.31 9.01
C ILE A 37 -4.55 29.00 7.51
N THR A 38 -3.57 29.65 6.89
CA THR A 38 -3.26 29.47 5.45
C THR A 38 -2.87 28.06 5.14
N GLU A 39 -2.01 27.46 5.95
CA GLU A 39 -1.59 26.07 5.81
C GLU A 39 -2.74 25.10 6.07
N THR A 40 -3.61 25.39 7.06
CA THR A 40 -4.81 24.59 7.33
C THR A 40 -5.75 24.59 6.12
N LYS A 41 -5.96 25.75 5.48
CA LYS A 41 -6.76 25.86 4.24
C LYS A 41 -6.16 25.03 3.12
N LYS A 42 -4.85 25.16 2.89
CA LYS A 42 -4.15 24.37 1.86
C LYS A 42 -4.34 22.89 2.08
N LYS A 43 -4.12 22.40 3.29
CA LYS A 43 -4.33 20.99 3.66
C LYS A 43 -5.79 20.54 3.48
N LEU A 44 -6.78 21.38 3.80
CA LEU A 44 -8.20 21.08 3.57
C LEU A 44 -8.52 20.98 2.07
N THR A 45 -7.98 21.87 1.26
CA THR A 45 -8.18 21.83 -0.21
C THR A 45 -7.52 20.60 -0.82
N GLU A 46 -6.30 20.27 -0.43
CA GLU A 46 -5.60 19.06 -0.86
C GLU A 46 -6.36 17.79 -0.44
N LEU A 47 -6.88 17.77 0.79
CA LEU A 47 -7.68 16.66 1.30
C LEU A 47 -8.99 16.51 0.50
N ARG A 48 -9.71 17.61 0.24
CA ARG A 48 -10.92 17.60 -0.57
C ARG A 48 -10.64 17.08 -1.97
N PHE A 49 -9.61 17.60 -2.63
CA PHE A 49 -9.18 17.14 -3.94
C PHE A 49 -8.89 15.64 -3.97
N LYS A 50 -8.18 15.12 -2.97
CA LYS A 50 -7.90 13.69 -2.83
C LYS A 50 -9.16 12.86 -2.64
N LEU A 51 -10.12 13.33 -1.84
CA LEU A 51 -11.39 12.63 -1.62
C LEU A 51 -12.27 12.62 -2.87
N GLU A 52 -12.37 13.75 -3.58
CA GLU A 52 -13.17 13.89 -4.80
C GLU A 52 -12.61 13.09 -5.99
N HIS A 53 -11.29 12.93 -6.06
CA HIS A 53 -10.60 12.23 -7.17
C HIS A 53 -10.17 10.80 -6.80
N GLY A 54 -10.76 10.20 -5.76
CA GLY A 54 -10.53 8.81 -5.37
C GLY A 54 -9.14 8.51 -4.77
N GLY A 55 -8.40 9.54 -4.36
CA GLY A 55 -7.05 9.40 -3.79
C GLY A 55 -7.00 9.19 -2.27
N PHE A 56 -8.12 9.11 -1.57
CA PHE A 56 -8.13 8.93 -0.12
C PHE A 56 -9.29 8.05 0.34
N VAL A 57 -9.01 6.78 0.50
CA VAL A 57 -9.84 5.94 1.37
C VAL A 57 -9.39 6.20 2.81
N ALA A 58 -10.35 6.48 3.72
CA ALA A 58 -10.07 6.49 5.15
C ALA A 58 -9.22 5.25 5.45
N LYS A 59 -8.06 5.45 6.08
CA LYS A 59 -7.13 4.37 6.41
C LYS A 59 -7.80 3.42 7.40
N GLU A 60 -8.65 2.54 6.93
CA GLU A 60 -8.81 1.29 7.64
C GLU A 60 -7.43 0.64 7.66
N LYS A 61 -6.96 0.34 8.87
CA LYS A 61 -5.67 -0.32 9.05
C LYS A 61 -5.81 -1.81 8.67
N ILE A 62 -6.24 -2.05 7.41
CA ILE A 62 -6.34 -3.40 6.89
C ILE A 62 -4.93 -3.97 6.76
N THR A 63 -4.70 -5.13 7.31
CA THR A 63 -3.44 -5.84 7.18
C THR A 63 -3.30 -6.49 5.81
N LEU A 64 -2.07 -6.84 5.43
CA LEU A 64 -1.86 -7.58 4.19
C LEU A 64 -2.56 -8.96 4.23
N ASP A 65 -2.62 -9.62 5.39
CA ASP A 65 -3.34 -10.90 5.57
C ASP A 65 -4.84 -10.74 5.27
N GLU A 66 -5.49 -9.74 5.85
CA GLU A 66 -6.92 -9.47 5.64
C GLU A 66 -7.20 -9.13 4.18
N TRP A 67 -6.38 -8.27 3.60
CA TRP A 67 -6.53 -7.91 2.19
C TRP A 67 -6.25 -9.09 1.24
N PHE A 68 -5.22 -9.90 1.51
CA PHE A 68 -4.92 -11.08 0.69
C PHE A 68 -6.07 -12.07 0.69
N ASN A 69 -6.68 -12.34 1.86
CA ASN A 69 -7.84 -13.22 1.96
C ASN A 69 -9.04 -12.65 1.18
N THR A 70 -9.30 -11.36 1.30
CA THR A 70 -10.33 -10.67 0.50
C THR A 70 -10.04 -10.77 -0.99
N TRP A 71 -8.79 -10.55 -1.41
CA TRP A 71 -8.38 -10.64 -2.81
C TRP A 71 -8.54 -12.05 -3.38
N ILE A 72 -8.20 -13.08 -2.62
CA ILE A 72 -8.44 -14.47 -3.03
C ILE A 72 -9.93 -14.72 -3.20
N LYS A 73 -10.71 -14.44 -2.17
CA LYS A 73 -12.14 -14.77 -2.14
C LYS A 73 -12.95 -14.02 -3.19
N GLU A 74 -12.78 -12.70 -3.25
CA GLU A 74 -13.63 -11.84 -4.08
C GLU A 74 -13.15 -11.74 -5.54
N TYR A 75 -11.84 -11.97 -5.81
CA TYR A 75 -11.28 -11.70 -7.14
C TYR A 75 -10.59 -12.90 -7.79
N LYS A 76 -10.26 -13.98 -7.03
CA LYS A 76 -9.52 -15.10 -7.60
C LYS A 76 -10.29 -16.42 -7.61
N GLU A 77 -11.13 -16.68 -6.66
CA GLU A 77 -11.88 -17.96 -6.60
C GLU A 77 -12.71 -18.23 -7.86
N ASN A 78 -13.28 -17.18 -8.46
CA ASN A 78 -14.09 -17.28 -9.68
C ASN A 78 -13.31 -16.97 -10.99
N ASP A 79 -12.06 -16.49 -10.88
CA ASP A 79 -11.26 -16.03 -12.01
C ASP A 79 -10.25 -17.11 -12.49
N VAL A 80 -9.80 -17.97 -11.56
CA VAL A 80 -8.79 -19.00 -11.85
C VAL A 80 -9.21 -20.37 -11.34
N LYS A 81 -8.55 -21.43 -11.85
CA LYS A 81 -8.80 -22.80 -11.42
C LYS A 81 -8.50 -23.00 -9.92
N LYS A 82 -9.26 -23.85 -9.23
CA LYS A 82 -9.09 -24.17 -7.79
C LYS A 82 -7.64 -24.49 -7.41
N GLY A 83 -6.93 -25.28 -8.22
CA GLY A 83 -5.51 -25.58 -7.99
C GLY A 83 -4.60 -24.34 -8.01
N THR A 84 -4.93 -23.34 -8.81
CA THR A 84 -4.20 -22.06 -8.85
C THR A 84 -4.45 -21.24 -7.57
N VAL A 85 -5.69 -21.23 -7.08
CA VAL A 85 -6.04 -20.57 -5.80
C VAL A 85 -5.24 -21.19 -4.65
N ILE A 86 -5.24 -22.52 -4.55
CA ILE A 86 -4.45 -23.26 -3.54
C ILE A 86 -2.97 -22.92 -3.66
N SER A 87 -2.45 -22.87 -4.86
CA SER A 87 -1.06 -22.49 -5.11
C SER A 87 -0.76 -21.07 -4.60
N TYR A 88 -1.63 -20.09 -4.87
CA TYR A 88 -1.47 -18.71 -4.39
C TYR A 88 -1.48 -18.65 -2.86
N GLN A 89 -2.41 -19.35 -2.22
CA GLN A 89 -2.50 -19.41 -0.76
C GLN A 89 -1.25 -20.03 -0.14
N ASN A 90 -0.74 -21.13 -0.72
CA ASN A 90 0.47 -21.77 -0.25
C ASN A 90 1.71 -20.87 -0.40
N TYR A 91 1.91 -20.24 -1.56
CA TYR A 91 3.02 -19.29 -1.75
C TYR A 91 2.95 -18.13 -0.76
N TYR A 92 1.76 -17.59 -0.55
CA TYR A 92 1.57 -16.52 0.43
C TYR A 92 1.87 -16.99 1.86
N ALA A 93 1.30 -18.11 2.27
CA ALA A 93 1.47 -18.65 3.62
C ALA A 93 2.93 -18.97 3.94
N TYR A 94 3.66 -19.60 2.99
CA TYR A 94 5.03 -20.01 3.22
C TYR A 94 6.04 -18.86 3.12
N TYR A 95 5.84 -17.91 2.22
CA TYR A 95 6.90 -16.96 1.88
C TYR A 95 6.61 -15.52 2.28
N VAL A 96 5.36 -15.16 2.54
CA VAL A 96 4.97 -13.75 2.72
C VAL A 96 4.37 -13.47 4.09
N LYS A 97 3.49 -14.35 4.53
CA LYS A 97 2.63 -14.14 5.70
C LYS A 97 3.41 -13.77 6.95
N ASN A 98 4.47 -14.50 7.28
CA ASN A 98 5.26 -14.29 8.49
C ASN A 98 6.00 -12.95 8.49
N GLU A 99 6.39 -12.45 7.31
CA GLU A 99 7.19 -11.23 7.17
C GLU A 99 6.33 -9.97 7.03
N LEU A 100 5.28 -10.05 6.23
CA LEU A 100 4.48 -8.89 5.84
C LEU A 100 3.01 -8.97 6.24
N GLY A 101 2.50 -10.17 6.58
CA GLY A 101 1.07 -10.40 6.77
C GLY A 101 0.40 -9.50 7.80
N LYS A 102 1.08 -9.24 8.92
CA LYS A 102 0.60 -8.39 10.01
C LYS A 102 0.78 -6.89 9.78
N MET A 103 1.52 -6.50 8.75
CA MET A 103 1.71 -5.09 8.41
C MET A 103 0.46 -4.52 7.76
N SER A 104 0.14 -3.27 8.10
CA SER A 104 -0.90 -2.53 7.39
C SER A 104 -0.49 -2.37 5.91
N ILE A 105 -1.43 -2.66 4.99
CA ILE A 105 -1.16 -2.62 3.54
C ILE A 105 -0.67 -1.24 3.07
N VAL A 106 -1.09 -0.17 3.74
CA VAL A 106 -0.68 1.22 3.43
C VAL A 106 0.74 1.53 3.87
N ASP A 107 1.29 0.77 4.82
CA ASP A 107 2.63 0.97 5.37
C ASP A 107 3.68 0.12 4.65
N ILE A 108 3.25 -0.84 3.81
CA ILE A 108 4.16 -1.68 3.02
C ILE A 108 4.75 -0.86 1.87
N ARG A 109 6.09 -0.75 1.86
CA ARG A 109 6.88 -0.02 0.86
C ARG A 109 7.74 -0.97 0.04
N GLY A 110 8.33 -0.47 -1.05
CA GLY A 110 9.25 -1.24 -1.88
C GLY A 110 10.44 -1.84 -1.12
N GLU A 111 10.94 -1.15 -0.10
CA GLU A 111 12.03 -1.66 0.75
C GLU A 111 11.63 -2.91 1.56
N HIS A 112 10.39 -3.01 2.03
CA HIS A 112 9.88 -4.20 2.72
C HIS A 112 9.82 -5.39 1.76
N ILE A 113 9.35 -5.16 0.53
CA ILE A 113 9.33 -6.18 -0.53
C ILE A 113 10.75 -6.61 -0.90
N GLN A 114 11.70 -5.65 -1.00
CA GLN A 114 13.09 -5.98 -1.31
C GLN A 114 13.75 -6.81 -0.22
N ARG A 115 13.52 -6.47 1.06
CA ARG A 115 14.00 -7.28 2.20
C ARG A 115 13.44 -8.69 2.18
N LEU A 116 12.15 -8.84 1.89
CA LEU A 116 11.52 -10.15 1.72
C LEU A 116 12.24 -10.96 0.63
N TYR A 117 12.47 -10.37 -0.55
CA TYR A 117 13.17 -11.07 -1.64
C TYR A 117 14.59 -11.50 -1.26
N ASN A 118 15.34 -10.62 -0.60
CA ASN A 118 16.70 -10.93 -0.16
C ASN A 118 16.70 -12.09 0.84
N LYS A 119 15.81 -12.06 1.84
CA LYS A 119 15.64 -13.13 2.82
C LYS A 119 15.31 -14.46 2.17
N LEU A 120 14.33 -14.49 1.25
CA LEU A 120 13.94 -15.71 0.55
C LEU A 120 15.09 -16.30 -0.29
N LEU A 121 15.99 -15.47 -0.81
CA LEU A 121 17.19 -15.94 -1.51
C LEU A 121 18.23 -16.48 -0.55
N GLU A 122 18.42 -15.88 0.61
CA GLU A 122 19.28 -16.40 1.69
C GLU A 122 18.79 -17.75 2.17
N ASP A 123 17.46 -17.94 2.26
CA ASP A 123 16.78 -19.21 2.57
C ASP A 123 16.82 -20.20 1.38
N LYS A 124 17.63 -19.93 0.34
CA LYS A 124 17.84 -20.77 -0.85
C LYS A 124 16.59 -21.00 -1.71
N LEU A 125 15.60 -20.11 -1.65
CA LEU A 125 14.46 -20.20 -2.56
C LEU A 125 14.93 -20.03 -4.01
N SER A 126 14.40 -20.85 -4.91
CA SER A 126 14.73 -20.76 -6.34
C SER A 126 14.24 -19.41 -6.92
N LEU A 127 14.99 -18.89 -7.90
CA LEU A 127 14.58 -17.67 -8.61
C LEU A 127 13.22 -17.84 -9.32
N SER A 128 12.87 -19.04 -9.72
CA SER A 128 11.57 -19.34 -10.33
C SER A 128 10.46 -19.20 -9.31
N SER A 129 10.62 -19.78 -8.11
CA SER A 129 9.64 -19.67 -7.02
C SER A 129 9.51 -18.22 -6.53
N LEU A 130 10.64 -17.50 -6.43
CA LEU A 130 10.62 -16.07 -6.07
C LEU A 130 9.84 -15.23 -7.08
N LYS A 131 9.99 -15.50 -8.38
CA LYS A 131 9.20 -14.82 -9.42
C LYS A 131 7.72 -15.10 -9.30
N VAL A 132 7.33 -16.32 -8.97
CA VAL A 132 5.91 -16.69 -8.74
C VAL A 132 5.37 -15.91 -7.52
N ALA A 133 6.08 -15.92 -6.39
CA ALA A 133 5.70 -15.16 -5.19
C ALA A 133 5.57 -13.67 -5.49
N SER A 134 6.52 -13.10 -6.23
CA SER A 134 6.48 -11.71 -6.67
C SER A 134 5.27 -11.40 -7.57
N ALA A 135 4.93 -12.28 -8.50
CA ALA A 135 3.78 -12.10 -9.39
C ALA A 135 2.46 -12.14 -8.61
N ILE A 136 2.32 -13.05 -7.65
CA ILE A 136 1.15 -13.13 -6.76
C ILE A 136 1.00 -11.85 -5.95
N LEU A 137 2.06 -11.40 -5.29
CA LEU A 137 2.07 -10.15 -4.53
C LEU A 137 1.75 -8.95 -5.41
N SER A 138 2.34 -8.87 -6.59
CA SER A 138 2.08 -7.78 -7.54
C SER A 138 0.62 -7.73 -7.96
N GLY A 139 -0.01 -8.88 -8.21
CA GLY A 139 -1.43 -8.97 -8.51
C GLY A 139 -2.32 -8.51 -7.36
N CYS A 140 -1.99 -8.93 -6.14
CA CYS A 140 -2.70 -8.54 -4.92
C CYS A 140 -2.61 -7.02 -4.68
N PHE A 141 -1.40 -6.43 -4.73
CA PHE A 141 -1.21 -4.99 -4.55
C PHE A 141 -1.74 -4.16 -5.72
N LYS A 142 -1.71 -4.69 -6.95
CA LYS A 142 -2.35 -4.03 -8.10
C LYS A 142 -3.85 -3.86 -7.85
N ARG A 143 -4.54 -4.89 -7.37
CA ARG A 143 -5.97 -4.80 -7.04
C ARG A 143 -6.22 -3.84 -5.88
N ALA A 144 -5.36 -3.83 -4.85
CA ALA A 144 -5.44 -2.86 -3.75
C ALA A 144 -5.34 -1.41 -4.25
N ALA A 145 -4.42 -1.13 -5.18
CA ALA A 145 -4.29 0.19 -5.79
C ALA A 145 -5.52 0.57 -6.63
N MET A 146 -6.07 -0.38 -7.40
CA MET A 146 -7.30 -0.16 -8.18
C MET A 146 -8.52 0.11 -7.30
N ASN A 147 -8.55 -0.45 -6.09
CA ASN A 147 -9.60 -0.20 -5.09
C ASN A 147 -9.32 1.05 -4.23
N GLY A 148 -8.25 1.80 -4.49
CA GLY A 148 -7.90 3.01 -3.75
C GLY A 148 -7.36 2.77 -2.33
N LEU A 149 -7.08 1.52 -1.93
CA LEU A 149 -6.51 1.19 -0.61
C LEU A 149 -5.08 1.70 -0.45
N ILE A 150 -4.34 1.77 -1.55
CA ILE A 150 -2.96 2.28 -1.63
C ILE A 150 -2.80 3.15 -2.88
N GLU A 151 -1.87 4.09 -2.86
CA GLU A 151 -1.62 4.97 -4.00
C GLU A 151 -0.95 4.25 -5.17
N ARG A 152 -0.04 3.33 -4.89
CA ARG A 152 0.76 2.60 -5.89
C ARG A 152 1.18 1.23 -5.39
N ASN A 153 1.44 0.33 -6.33
CA ASN A 153 1.90 -1.02 -6.04
C ASN A 153 3.37 -1.01 -5.57
N PRO A 154 3.68 -1.38 -4.31
CA PRO A 154 5.05 -1.35 -3.79
C PRO A 154 5.97 -2.41 -4.42
N VAL A 155 5.39 -3.47 -4.98
CA VAL A 155 6.17 -4.55 -5.63
C VAL A 155 6.92 -4.04 -6.87
N LEU A 156 6.37 -3.03 -7.56
CA LEU A 156 7.02 -2.43 -8.73
C LEU A 156 8.28 -1.63 -8.37
N LEU A 157 8.48 -1.30 -7.09
CA LEU A 157 9.65 -0.57 -6.59
C LEU A 157 10.77 -1.51 -6.12
N ALA A 158 10.51 -2.82 -6.07
CA ALA A 158 11.49 -3.83 -5.71
C ALA A 158 12.09 -4.47 -6.98
N SER A 159 13.34 -4.89 -6.88
CA SER A 159 14.07 -5.50 -7.97
C SER A 159 14.25 -7.01 -7.75
N LEU A 160 13.83 -7.81 -8.72
CA LEU A 160 14.15 -9.22 -8.74
C LEU A 160 15.58 -9.44 -9.24
N PRO A 161 16.37 -10.33 -8.62
CA PRO A 161 17.71 -10.63 -9.09
C PRO A 161 17.67 -11.27 -10.48
N ARG A 162 18.60 -10.85 -11.31
CA ARG A 162 18.78 -11.45 -12.63
C ARG A 162 19.51 -12.78 -12.52
N LYS A 163 19.09 -13.78 -13.29
CA LYS A 163 19.83 -15.04 -13.40
C LYS A 163 21.23 -14.71 -13.94
N LYS A 164 22.29 -14.93 -13.15
CA LYS A 164 23.64 -14.89 -13.71
C LYS A 164 23.73 -16.03 -14.72
N ASN A 165 23.78 -15.72 -16.00
CA ASN A 165 24.03 -16.72 -17.04
C ASN A 165 25.44 -17.26 -16.84
N LYS A 166 25.59 -18.40 -16.20
CA LYS A 166 26.79 -19.25 -16.32
C LYS A 166 26.75 -19.89 -17.68
N LYS A 167 27.15 -19.13 -18.70
CA LYS A 167 27.60 -19.73 -19.97
C LYS A 167 29.07 -20.13 -19.81
N GLU A 168 29.32 -21.23 -19.15
CA GLU A 168 30.53 -21.99 -19.45
C GLU A 168 30.29 -22.65 -20.82
N ARG A 169 30.78 -22.03 -21.87
CA ARG A 169 31.01 -22.72 -23.15
C ARG A 169 32.19 -23.69 -22.89
N ARG A 170 31.88 -24.97 -22.71
CA ARG A 170 32.88 -25.99 -22.91
C ARG A 170 33.23 -25.94 -24.40
N VAL A 171 34.37 -25.39 -24.72
CA VAL A 171 35.03 -25.61 -26.02
C VAL A 171 35.58 -27.01 -25.94
N LEU A 172 35.00 -27.93 -26.72
CA LEU A 172 35.57 -29.24 -26.98
C LEU A 172 36.75 -29.01 -27.95
N SER A 173 37.96 -29.32 -27.46
CA SER A 173 39.15 -29.47 -28.31
C SER A 173 39.10 -30.83 -28.99
#